data_8fd4b0de156566048bd99290d682e4a1
#
_entry.id   8fd4b0de156566048bd99290d682e4a1
#
_cell.length_a   1.000
_cell.length_b   1.000
_cell.length_c   1.000
_cell.angle_alpha   90.00
_cell.angle_beta   90.00
_cell.angle_gamma   90.00
#
_symmetry.space_group_name_H-M   'P 1'
#
loop_
_entity.id
_entity.type
_entity.pdbx_description
1 polymer ?
#
loop_
_entity_poly.entity_id
_entity_poly.type
_entity_poly.pdbx_seq_one_letter_code
_entity_poly.pdbx_strand_id
1 'polypeptide(L)'
;MLVNHIVRRGLLAVTLGATVSVSVAPLVAQATTKGPSATSVLKAVRAIMAKERGVHIVVRSKSATTRNSVVADLGLTSGSETFTSGKAKVSILVTPTYAYLRGNASGLMTLVGLTASEQKLVGTKSIAMKAGTSPYVSFRSNLTVGAFTAFLPTQKNVRLTRGARGAYVLSWTTKATSTTTRTTSVLTMSRGARPLPLREVVSSSSGSGTTYFSKWGESVKRSKPPAGSLIPYTSVIKG
;
A
#
# COMPACT_ATOMS: atom_id res chain seq x y z
N MET A 1 -6.23 -2.20 19.86
CA MET A 1 -7.15 -2.16 18.69
C MET A 1 -6.87 -1.04 17.69
N LEU A 2 -6.30 0.10 18.10
CA LEU A 2 -6.12 1.31 17.27
C LEU A 2 -5.25 1.11 16.01
N VAL A 3 -4.12 0.42 16.13
CA VAL A 3 -3.11 0.32 15.08
C VAL A 3 -3.57 -0.49 13.86
N ASN A 4 -4.43 -1.48 14.07
CA ASN A 4 -4.93 -2.31 12.95
C ASN A 4 -5.83 -1.56 11.96
N HIS A 5 -6.45 -0.44 12.35
CA HIS A 5 -7.30 0.35 11.45
C HIS A 5 -6.50 1.25 10.50
N ILE A 6 -5.38 1.82 10.95
CA ILE A 6 -4.59 2.75 10.12
C ILE A 6 -3.84 1.97 9.05
N VAL A 7 -3.17 0.89 9.46
CA VAL A 7 -2.33 0.08 8.57
C VAL A 7 -3.17 -0.64 7.51
N ARG A 8 -4.35 -1.15 7.89
CA ARG A 8 -5.28 -1.78 6.93
C ARG A 8 -5.97 -0.77 6.00
N ARG A 9 -6.16 0.49 6.42
CA ARG A 9 -6.79 1.52 5.59
C ARG A 9 -5.81 2.27 4.69
N GLY A 10 -4.54 2.39 5.06
CA GLY A 10 -3.52 3.06 4.24
C GLY A 10 -3.07 2.22 3.05
N LEU A 11 -2.44 1.09 3.29
CA LEU A 11 -1.79 0.29 2.25
C LEU A 11 -2.66 -0.84 1.66
N LEU A 12 -3.68 -1.34 2.36
CA LEU A 12 -4.42 -2.55 1.99
C LEU A 12 -5.92 -2.36 1.76
N ALA A 13 -6.50 -1.22 2.06
CA ALA A 13 -7.94 -1.00 1.95
C ALA A 13 -8.34 -0.15 0.75
N VAL A 14 -7.91 -0.52 -0.43
CA VAL A 14 -8.68 -0.20 -1.65
C VAL A 14 -9.61 -1.39 -1.94
N THR A 15 -10.38 -1.81 -0.96
CA THR A 15 -11.57 -2.63 -1.18
C THR A 15 -12.74 -1.69 -1.45
N LEU A 16 -12.82 -1.22 -2.66
CA LEU A 16 -13.89 -0.38 -3.16
C LEU A 16 -14.77 -1.23 -4.07
N GLY A 17 -16.05 -1.27 -3.82
CA GLY A 17 -17.01 -1.95 -4.67
C GLY A 17 -17.65 -1.01 -5.71
N ALA A 18 -17.55 -1.27 -7.02
CA ALA A 18 -18.45 -0.81 -8.08
C ALA A 18 -18.42 -1.72 -9.31
N THR A 19 -19.58 -2.08 -9.81
CA THR A 19 -19.72 -2.83 -11.05
C THR A 19 -19.70 -1.87 -12.24
N VAL A 20 -18.72 -2.01 -13.11
CA VAL A 20 -18.78 -1.53 -14.48
C VAL A 20 -18.67 -2.76 -15.38
N SER A 21 -19.73 -3.06 -16.09
CA SER A 21 -19.74 -4.12 -17.11
C SER A 21 -18.95 -3.64 -18.32
N VAL A 22 -17.74 -4.13 -18.49
CA VAL A 22 -16.99 -3.97 -19.74
C VAL A 22 -17.13 -5.28 -20.51
N SER A 23 -17.88 -5.24 -21.59
CA SER A 23 -17.96 -6.31 -22.56
C SER A 23 -16.61 -6.48 -23.24
N VAL A 24 -15.93 -7.58 -23.01
CA VAL A 24 -14.70 -7.95 -23.70
C VAL A 24 -15.08 -8.95 -24.80
N ALA A 25 -14.96 -8.52 -26.05
CA ALA A 25 -15.09 -9.40 -27.20
C ALA A 25 -14.03 -10.53 -27.16
N PRO A 26 -14.33 -11.75 -27.62
CA PRO A 26 -13.37 -12.84 -27.64
C PRO A 26 -12.34 -12.63 -28.74
N LEU A 27 -11.08 -12.49 -28.39
CA LEU A 27 -9.97 -12.55 -29.34
C LEU A 27 -9.63 -14.01 -29.66
N VAL A 28 -9.71 -14.33 -30.93
CA VAL A 28 -9.36 -15.61 -31.55
C VAL A 28 -7.91 -16.00 -31.19
N ALA A 29 -7.75 -17.25 -30.73
CA ALA A 29 -6.46 -17.83 -30.38
C ALA A 29 -5.65 -18.10 -31.64
N GLN A 30 -4.57 -17.35 -31.86
CA GLN A 30 -3.48 -17.78 -32.74
C GLN A 30 -2.46 -18.55 -31.91
N ALA A 31 -2.11 -19.76 -32.39
CA ALA A 31 -1.07 -20.59 -31.82
C ALA A 31 0.30 -19.89 -31.95
N THR A 32 0.83 -19.42 -30.84
CA THR A 32 2.17 -18.83 -30.77
C THR A 32 2.97 -19.54 -29.67
N THR A 33 4.24 -19.70 -29.88
CA THR A 33 5.27 -20.19 -28.93
C THR A 33 4.88 -19.87 -27.50
N LYS A 34 4.77 -20.90 -26.68
CA LYS A 34 4.25 -20.85 -25.30
C LYS A 34 5.02 -19.82 -24.48
N GLY A 35 4.50 -18.61 -24.42
CA GLY A 35 5.05 -17.54 -23.56
C GLY A 35 4.98 -17.93 -22.06
N PRO A 36 5.64 -17.19 -21.19
CA PRO A 36 5.64 -17.49 -19.76
C PRO A 36 4.20 -17.50 -19.22
N SER A 37 3.92 -18.42 -18.29
CA SER A 37 2.62 -18.49 -17.60
C SER A 37 2.48 -17.35 -16.57
N ALA A 38 1.25 -17.00 -16.21
CA ALA A 38 1.00 -16.01 -15.14
C ALA A 38 1.71 -16.41 -13.82
N THR A 39 1.67 -17.68 -13.48
CA THR A 39 2.34 -18.24 -12.28
C THR A 39 3.85 -18.07 -12.33
N SER A 40 4.49 -18.35 -13.48
CA SER A 40 5.94 -18.19 -13.61
C SER A 40 6.36 -16.72 -13.53
N VAL A 41 5.58 -15.81 -14.14
CA VAL A 41 5.81 -14.36 -14.05
C VAL A 41 5.64 -13.87 -12.61
N LEU A 42 4.59 -14.26 -11.91
CA LEU A 42 4.37 -13.87 -10.50
C LEU A 42 5.48 -14.37 -9.59
N LYS A 43 5.96 -15.62 -9.80
CA LYS A 43 7.10 -16.17 -9.04
C LYS A 43 8.36 -15.34 -9.27
N ALA A 44 8.66 -15.01 -10.51
CA ALA A 44 9.83 -14.19 -10.88
C ALA A 44 9.72 -12.77 -10.26
N VAL A 45 8.56 -12.13 -10.38
CA VAL A 45 8.31 -10.79 -9.81
C VAL A 45 8.51 -10.77 -8.30
N ARG A 46 7.94 -11.75 -7.56
CA ARG A 46 8.16 -11.87 -6.11
C ARG A 46 9.64 -12.00 -5.75
N ALA A 47 10.36 -12.87 -6.45
CA ALA A 47 11.78 -13.09 -6.21
C ALA A 47 12.64 -11.83 -6.48
N ILE A 48 12.25 -11.04 -7.49
CA ILE A 48 12.92 -9.78 -7.83
C ILE A 48 12.58 -8.72 -6.77
N MET A 49 11.31 -8.51 -6.48
CA MET A 49 10.86 -7.52 -5.49
C MET A 49 11.48 -7.76 -4.11
N ALA A 50 11.63 -9.02 -3.69
CA ALA A 50 12.25 -9.37 -2.40
C ALA A 50 13.72 -8.96 -2.30
N LYS A 51 14.39 -8.71 -3.43
CA LYS A 51 15.80 -8.27 -3.49
C LYS A 51 15.95 -6.76 -3.67
N GLU A 52 14.84 -6.04 -3.91
CA GLU A 52 14.89 -4.60 -4.10
C GLU A 52 15.22 -3.87 -2.79
N ARG A 53 16.04 -2.83 -2.90
CA ARG A 53 16.45 -2.01 -1.74
C ARG A 53 15.36 -1.05 -1.29
N GLY A 54 14.48 -0.66 -2.20
CA GLY A 54 13.38 0.23 -1.93
C GLY A 54 12.45 0.40 -3.11
N VAL A 55 11.31 1.03 -2.84
CA VAL A 55 10.31 1.42 -3.84
C VAL A 55 9.57 2.66 -3.37
N HIS A 56 9.29 3.57 -4.30
CA HIS A 56 8.36 4.69 -4.11
C HIS A 56 6.98 4.32 -4.63
N ILE A 57 5.95 4.53 -3.82
CA ILE A 57 4.57 4.15 -4.10
C ILE A 57 3.67 5.38 -3.96
N VAL A 58 2.82 5.60 -4.94
CA VAL A 58 1.75 6.60 -4.88
C VAL A 58 0.42 5.91 -5.16
N VAL A 59 -0.46 5.90 -4.16
CA VAL A 59 -1.84 5.40 -4.32
C VAL A 59 -2.79 6.59 -4.38
N ARG A 60 -3.72 6.53 -5.32
CA ARG A 60 -4.85 7.46 -5.40
C ARG A 60 -6.12 6.64 -5.49
N SER A 61 -7.06 6.87 -4.61
CA SER A 61 -8.35 6.20 -4.63
C SER A 61 -9.50 7.17 -4.51
N LYS A 62 -10.62 6.80 -5.11
CA LYS A 62 -11.84 7.58 -5.14
C LYS A 62 -13.03 6.66 -4.87
N SER A 63 -13.87 7.04 -3.92
CA SER A 63 -15.22 6.51 -3.73
C SER A 63 -16.27 7.57 -4.11
N ALA A 64 -17.55 7.27 -3.90
CA ALA A 64 -18.62 8.25 -4.11
C ALA A 64 -18.43 9.54 -3.30
N THR A 65 -17.92 9.41 -2.08
CA THR A 65 -17.85 10.52 -1.09
C THR A 65 -16.44 10.94 -0.72
N THR A 66 -15.41 10.12 -1.01
CA THR A 66 -14.07 10.33 -0.47
C THR A 66 -12.99 10.18 -1.55
N ARG A 67 -11.98 11.03 -1.47
CA ARG A 67 -10.72 10.87 -2.20
C ARG A 67 -9.61 10.66 -1.19
N ASN A 68 -8.84 9.58 -1.40
CA ASN A 68 -7.70 9.26 -0.55
C ASN A 68 -6.41 9.23 -1.38
N SER A 69 -5.32 9.59 -0.74
CA SER A 69 -3.99 9.51 -1.33
C SER A 69 -3.02 8.92 -0.31
N VAL A 70 -2.17 8.02 -0.78
CA VAL A 70 -1.01 7.51 -0.03
C VAL A 70 0.23 7.81 -0.82
N VAL A 71 1.25 8.32 -0.16
CA VAL A 71 2.62 8.41 -0.68
C VAL A 71 3.51 7.67 0.29
N ALA A 72 4.19 6.65 -0.21
CA ALA A 72 5.07 5.82 0.62
C ALA A 72 6.42 5.58 -0.04
N ASP A 73 7.45 5.52 0.79
CA ASP A 73 8.78 5.04 0.42
C ASP A 73 9.11 3.85 1.32
N LEU A 74 9.22 2.68 0.72
CA LEU A 74 9.52 1.43 1.43
C LEU A 74 10.97 1.04 1.19
N GLY A 75 11.71 0.80 2.26
CA GLY A 75 13.09 0.30 2.22
C GLY A 75 13.20 -1.07 2.91
N LEU A 76 14.42 -1.58 3.05
CA LEU A 76 14.67 -2.87 3.70
C LEU A 76 14.35 -2.85 5.20
N THR A 77 14.74 -1.79 5.89
CA THR A 77 14.64 -1.67 7.35
C THR A 77 13.94 -0.41 7.82
N SER A 78 13.67 0.51 6.90
CA SER A 78 13.02 1.79 7.16
C SER A 78 12.04 2.11 6.05
N GLY A 79 11.06 2.93 6.37
CA GLY A 79 10.08 3.38 5.39
C GLY A 79 9.29 4.56 5.91
N SER A 80 8.56 5.20 5.04
CA SER A 80 7.63 6.27 5.42
C SER A 80 6.36 6.18 4.59
N GLU A 81 5.27 6.64 5.17
CA GLU A 81 3.99 6.76 4.52
C GLU A 81 3.33 8.08 4.92
N THR A 82 2.68 8.73 3.99
CA THR A 82 1.75 9.83 4.25
C THR A 82 0.41 9.45 3.66
N PHE A 83 -0.60 9.36 4.51
CA PHE A 83 -1.99 9.13 4.14
C PHE A 83 -2.79 10.43 4.26
N THR A 84 -3.60 10.72 3.24
CA THR A 84 -4.48 11.88 3.19
C THR A 84 -5.88 11.42 2.81
N SER A 85 -6.90 11.88 3.55
CA SER A 85 -8.32 11.64 3.29
C SER A 85 -9.10 12.95 3.55
N GLY A 86 -9.53 13.61 2.49
CA GLY A 86 -10.08 14.96 2.60
C GLY A 86 -9.08 15.92 3.26
N LYS A 87 -9.48 16.51 4.40
CA LYS A 87 -8.62 17.40 5.20
C LYS A 87 -7.71 16.65 6.19
N ALA A 88 -8.00 15.38 6.46
CA ALA A 88 -7.23 14.57 7.41
C ALA A 88 -5.90 14.10 6.78
N LYS A 89 -4.81 14.29 7.51
CA LYS A 89 -3.47 13.88 7.07
C LYS A 89 -2.69 13.27 8.23
N VAL A 90 -2.09 12.11 7.96
CA VAL A 90 -1.21 11.40 8.90
C VAL A 90 0.06 10.97 8.16
N SER A 91 1.19 11.08 8.82
CA SER A 91 2.47 10.58 8.31
C SER A 91 3.09 9.63 9.32
N ILE A 92 3.62 8.54 8.82
CA ILE A 92 4.32 7.50 9.59
C ILE A 92 5.74 7.40 9.04
N LEU A 93 6.69 7.35 9.94
CA LEU A 93 8.10 7.11 9.64
C LEU A 93 8.56 5.93 10.48
N VAL A 94 9.12 4.91 9.84
CA VAL A 94 9.71 3.74 10.51
C VAL A 94 11.21 3.73 10.32
N THR A 95 11.93 3.54 11.41
CA THR A 95 13.36 3.28 11.47
C THR A 95 13.61 1.92 12.14
N PRO A 96 14.83 1.38 12.16
CA PRO A 96 15.10 0.12 12.85
C PRO A 96 14.73 0.10 14.35
N THR A 97 14.75 1.26 15.00
CA THR A 97 14.59 1.40 16.46
C THR A 97 13.27 2.04 16.90
N TYR A 98 12.63 2.83 16.04
CA TYR A 98 11.40 3.56 16.35
C TYR A 98 10.48 3.68 15.15
N ALA A 99 9.18 3.78 15.42
CA ALA A 99 8.20 4.36 14.51
C ALA A 99 7.74 5.70 15.07
N TYR A 100 7.49 6.66 14.16
CA TYR A 100 7.04 8.00 14.50
C TYR A 100 5.76 8.29 13.73
N LEU A 101 4.72 8.67 14.46
CA LEU A 101 3.42 9.02 13.90
C LEU A 101 3.19 10.52 14.10
N ARG A 102 2.85 11.22 13.05
CA ARG A 102 2.48 12.65 13.05
C ARG A 102 1.25 12.88 12.20
N GLY A 103 0.42 13.83 12.57
CA GLY A 103 -0.75 14.20 11.80
C GLY A 103 -1.25 15.59 12.16
N ASN A 104 -2.17 16.12 11.34
CA ASN A 104 -2.98 17.26 11.77
C ASN A 104 -4.10 16.78 12.72
N ALA A 105 -4.77 17.69 13.39
CA ALA A 105 -5.83 17.37 14.35
C ALA A 105 -6.88 16.42 13.76
N SER A 106 -7.41 16.73 12.57
CA SER A 106 -8.38 15.88 11.88
C SER A 106 -7.80 14.47 11.61
N GLY A 107 -6.55 14.38 11.15
CA GLY A 107 -5.90 13.08 10.87
C GLY A 107 -5.71 12.25 12.13
N LEU A 108 -5.22 12.85 13.20
CA LEU A 108 -5.02 12.16 14.48
C LEU A 108 -6.34 11.67 15.08
N MET A 109 -7.40 12.46 15.00
CA MET A 109 -8.71 12.07 15.51
C MET A 109 -9.42 11.05 14.61
N THR A 110 -9.52 11.30 13.30
CA THR A 110 -10.38 10.48 12.41
C THR A 110 -9.67 9.26 11.85
N LEU A 111 -8.36 9.31 11.62
CA LEU A 111 -7.59 8.22 11.02
C LEU A 111 -6.86 7.39 12.06
N VAL A 112 -6.38 8.02 13.14
CA VAL A 112 -5.68 7.35 14.24
C VAL A 112 -6.65 6.96 15.35
N GLY A 113 -7.74 7.71 15.54
CA GLY A 113 -8.75 7.48 16.57
C GLY A 113 -8.36 8.07 17.92
N LEU A 114 -7.50 9.08 17.95
CA LEU A 114 -7.20 9.81 19.18
C LEU A 114 -8.43 10.61 19.63
N THR A 115 -8.63 10.65 20.94
CA THR A 115 -9.58 11.58 21.56
C THR A 115 -9.12 13.04 21.41
N ALA A 116 -9.99 13.99 21.60
CA ALA A 116 -9.64 15.42 21.56
C ALA A 116 -8.58 15.79 22.62
N SER A 117 -8.63 15.16 23.80
CA SER A 117 -7.64 15.36 24.87
C SER A 117 -6.26 14.80 24.49
N GLU A 118 -6.21 13.59 23.93
CA GLU A 118 -4.96 12.98 23.45
C GLU A 118 -4.37 13.79 22.29
N GLN A 119 -5.19 14.23 21.34
CA GLN A 119 -4.76 15.09 20.24
C GLN A 119 -4.17 16.42 20.74
N LYS A 120 -4.81 17.04 21.74
CA LYS A 120 -4.31 18.27 22.39
C LYS A 120 -2.95 18.03 23.08
N LEU A 121 -2.78 16.86 23.73
CA LEU A 121 -1.52 16.47 24.36
C LEU A 121 -0.40 16.27 23.32
N VAL A 122 -0.72 15.67 22.18
CA VAL A 122 0.23 15.51 21.06
C VAL A 122 0.64 16.85 20.46
N GLY A 123 -0.33 17.74 20.24
CA GLY A 123 -0.10 19.04 19.62
C GLY A 123 0.58 18.93 18.26
N THR A 124 1.77 19.52 18.14
CA THR A 124 2.62 19.47 16.93
C THR A 124 3.69 18.38 16.97
N LYS A 125 3.78 17.62 18.05
CA LYS A 125 4.81 16.58 18.24
C LYS A 125 4.54 15.34 17.42
N SER A 126 5.54 14.50 17.27
CA SER A 126 5.43 13.16 16.72
C SER A 126 5.33 12.13 17.86
N ILE A 127 4.40 11.21 17.76
CA ILE A 127 4.27 10.10 18.72
C ILE A 127 5.35 9.07 18.41
N ALA A 128 6.24 8.82 19.36
CA ALA A 128 7.35 7.89 19.23
C ALA A 128 6.99 6.52 19.84
N MET A 129 7.12 5.47 19.04
CA MET A 129 6.87 4.07 19.41
C MET A 129 8.17 3.29 19.31
N LYS A 130 8.66 2.75 20.42
CA LYS A 130 9.92 2.01 20.50
C LYS A 130 9.79 0.65 19.80
N ALA A 131 10.89 0.18 19.21
CA ALA A 131 11.01 -1.17 18.66
C ALA A 131 10.58 -2.24 19.68
N GLY A 132 9.88 -3.28 19.23
CA GLY A 132 9.33 -4.34 20.06
C GLY A 132 7.94 -4.05 20.62
N THR A 133 7.43 -2.82 20.59
CA THR A 133 6.03 -2.54 20.95
C THR A 133 5.09 -2.95 19.82
N SER A 134 3.85 -3.36 20.19
CA SER A 134 2.84 -3.78 19.21
C SER A 134 2.60 -2.75 18.09
N PRO A 135 2.44 -1.43 18.37
CA PRO A 135 2.29 -0.42 17.33
C PRO A 135 3.50 -0.36 16.38
N TYR A 136 4.72 -0.42 16.91
CA TYR A 136 5.92 -0.42 16.09
C TYR A 136 5.98 -1.64 15.15
N VAL A 137 5.73 -2.84 15.69
CA VAL A 137 5.74 -4.09 14.91
C VAL A 137 4.76 -4.01 13.75
N SER A 138 3.54 -3.51 14.02
CA SER A 138 2.51 -3.33 13.00
C SER A 138 2.92 -2.34 11.91
N PHE A 139 3.51 -1.21 12.25
CA PHE A 139 3.98 -0.25 11.24
C PHE A 139 5.15 -0.79 10.45
N ARG A 140 6.14 -1.41 11.11
CA ARG A 140 7.30 -1.96 10.43
C ARG A 140 6.93 -3.08 9.46
N SER A 141 6.00 -3.98 9.84
CA SER A 141 5.56 -5.08 8.99
C SER A 141 4.86 -4.62 7.71
N ASN A 142 4.45 -3.36 7.61
CA ASN A 142 3.74 -2.81 6.45
C ASN A 142 4.54 -1.77 5.66
N LEU A 143 5.58 -1.19 6.26
CA LEU A 143 6.37 -0.12 5.66
C LEU A 143 7.78 -0.58 5.24
N THR A 144 7.93 -1.86 4.87
CA THR A 144 9.16 -2.42 4.31
C THR A 144 8.89 -3.11 2.98
N VAL A 145 9.90 -3.16 2.11
CA VAL A 145 9.79 -3.82 0.79
C VAL A 145 9.40 -5.29 0.92
N GLY A 146 9.91 -5.98 1.95
CA GLY A 146 9.57 -7.38 2.20
C GLY A 146 8.08 -7.62 2.43
N ALA A 147 7.42 -6.73 3.17
CA ALA A 147 5.98 -6.79 3.40
C ALA A 147 5.18 -6.57 2.10
N PHE A 148 5.71 -5.76 1.20
CA PHE A 148 5.04 -5.42 -0.04
C PHE A 148 4.95 -6.59 -1.03
N THR A 149 5.77 -7.63 -0.90
CA THR A 149 5.66 -8.83 -1.74
C THR A 149 4.33 -9.57 -1.53
N ALA A 150 3.69 -9.42 -0.36
CA ALA A 150 2.39 -9.98 -0.06
C ALA A 150 1.22 -9.34 -0.85
N PHE A 151 1.45 -8.18 -1.45
CA PHE A 151 0.50 -7.48 -2.32
C PHE A 151 0.17 -8.26 -3.60
N LEU A 152 1.11 -9.03 -4.13
CA LEU A 152 0.90 -9.79 -5.37
C LEU A 152 -0.12 -10.93 -5.16
N PRO A 153 -1.04 -11.13 -6.13
CA PRO A 153 -2.09 -12.11 -6.00
C PRO A 153 -1.55 -13.53 -5.82
N THR A 154 -2.14 -14.29 -4.90
CA THR A 154 -1.87 -15.71 -4.69
C THR A 154 -2.88 -16.61 -5.42
N GLN A 155 -3.87 -16.03 -6.08
CA GLN A 155 -5.00 -16.70 -6.69
C GLN A 155 -4.60 -17.47 -7.95
N LYS A 156 -5.29 -18.59 -8.22
CA LYS A 156 -5.08 -19.42 -9.43
C LYS A 156 -5.64 -18.81 -10.73
N ASN A 157 -6.57 -17.86 -10.63
CA ASN A 157 -7.29 -17.25 -11.75
C ASN A 157 -6.67 -15.96 -12.27
N VAL A 158 -5.37 -15.81 -12.15
CA VAL A 158 -4.64 -14.65 -12.73
C VAL A 158 -4.43 -14.90 -14.22
N ARG A 159 -4.88 -13.95 -15.04
CA ARG A 159 -4.64 -13.93 -16.49
C ARG A 159 -3.41 -13.08 -16.79
N LEU A 160 -2.55 -13.57 -17.67
CA LEU A 160 -1.42 -12.84 -18.20
C LEU A 160 -1.70 -12.46 -19.66
N THR A 161 -1.50 -11.19 -19.98
CA THR A 161 -1.54 -10.68 -21.35
C THR A 161 -0.31 -9.82 -21.63
N ARG A 162 -0.02 -9.53 -22.88
CA ARG A 162 1.00 -8.56 -23.27
C ARG A 162 0.32 -7.21 -23.51
N GLY A 163 0.78 -6.21 -22.83
CA GLY A 163 0.39 -4.81 -23.01
C GLY A 163 1.22 -4.10 -24.09
N ALA A 164 0.99 -2.82 -24.21
CA ALA A 164 1.75 -1.96 -25.11
C ALA A 164 3.27 -2.06 -24.83
N ARG A 165 4.07 -2.00 -25.89
CA ARG A 165 5.55 -2.08 -25.84
C ARG A 165 6.08 -3.36 -25.18
N GLY A 166 5.27 -4.44 -25.15
CA GLY A 166 5.67 -5.74 -24.59
C GLY A 166 5.68 -5.83 -23.06
N ALA A 167 5.08 -4.87 -22.35
CA ALA A 167 4.85 -4.95 -20.92
C ALA A 167 4.03 -6.19 -20.56
N TYR A 168 4.23 -6.76 -19.37
CA TYR A 168 3.36 -7.80 -18.83
C TYR A 168 2.16 -7.14 -18.13
N VAL A 169 0.97 -7.66 -18.41
CA VAL A 169 -0.27 -7.22 -17.75
C VAL A 169 -0.91 -8.42 -17.09
N LEU A 170 -0.99 -8.39 -15.77
CA LEU A 170 -1.71 -9.38 -14.97
C LEU A 170 -3.07 -8.83 -14.59
N SER A 171 -4.12 -9.61 -14.76
CA SER A 171 -5.47 -9.26 -14.32
C SER A 171 -6.09 -10.38 -13.51
N TRP A 172 -6.83 -10.03 -12.47
CA TRP A 172 -7.56 -10.97 -11.63
C TRP A 172 -8.80 -10.32 -11.02
N THR A 173 -9.72 -11.17 -10.60
CA THR A 173 -10.92 -10.76 -9.89
C THR A 173 -10.95 -11.45 -8.53
N THR A 174 -11.12 -10.69 -7.48
CA THR A 174 -11.40 -11.20 -6.13
C THR A 174 -12.91 -11.30 -5.97
N LYS A 175 -13.40 -12.47 -5.57
CA LYS A 175 -14.83 -12.70 -5.34
C LYS A 175 -15.32 -11.88 -4.15
N ALA A 176 -16.57 -11.46 -4.20
CA ALA A 176 -17.25 -10.87 -3.05
C ALA A 176 -17.37 -11.90 -1.92
N THR A 177 -17.25 -11.42 -0.68
CA THR A 177 -17.58 -12.15 0.56
C THR A 177 -18.63 -11.35 1.32
N SER A 178 -19.10 -11.85 2.46
CA SER A 178 -20.00 -11.07 3.33
C SER A 178 -19.42 -9.72 3.80
N THR A 179 -18.09 -9.60 3.81
CA THR A 179 -17.38 -8.39 4.30
C THR A 179 -16.61 -7.65 3.21
N THR A 180 -16.49 -8.22 2.01
CA THR A 180 -15.74 -7.62 0.90
C THR A 180 -16.55 -7.64 -0.39
N THR A 181 -16.49 -6.59 -1.16
CA THR A 181 -17.08 -6.50 -2.48
C THR A 181 -16.19 -7.11 -3.55
N ARG A 182 -16.78 -7.55 -4.65
CA ARG A 182 -16.03 -8.03 -5.82
C ARG A 182 -15.12 -6.92 -6.35
N THR A 183 -13.84 -7.23 -6.54
CA THR A 183 -12.87 -6.30 -7.11
C THR A 183 -12.20 -6.90 -8.34
N THR A 184 -11.89 -6.05 -9.31
CA THR A 184 -11.04 -6.39 -10.46
C THR A 184 -9.76 -5.59 -10.35
N SER A 185 -8.62 -6.27 -10.43
CA SER A 185 -7.29 -5.66 -10.42
C SER A 185 -6.58 -5.90 -11.74
N VAL A 186 -5.87 -4.89 -12.21
CA VAL A 186 -5.02 -4.93 -13.39
C VAL A 186 -3.65 -4.37 -13.02
N LEU A 187 -2.63 -5.22 -13.02
CA LEU A 187 -1.24 -4.87 -12.71
C LEU A 187 -0.41 -4.85 -13.99
N THR A 188 0.13 -3.70 -14.31
CA THR A 188 1.10 -3.51 -15.39
C THR A 188 2.51 -3.58 -14.83
N MET A 189 3.38 -4.35 -15.48
CA MET A 189 4.77 -4.52 -15.10
C MET A 189 5.71 -4.12 -16.22
N SER A 190 6.95 -3.78 -15.88
CA SER A 190 7.98 -3.47 -16.84
C SER A 190 8.26 -4.67 -17.78
N ARG A 191 8.78 -4.34 -18.96
CA ARG A 191 9.30 -5.32 -19.92
C ARG A 191 10.69 -5.84 -19.49
N GLY A 192 11.04 -7.04 -19.93
CA GLY A 192 12.40 -7.58 -19.85
C GLY A 192 12.59 -8.66 -18.80
N ALA A 193 13.85 -8.98 -18.51
CA ALA A 193 14.25 -10.05 -17.60
C ALA A 193 13.97 -9.71 -16.10
N ARG A 194 13.76 -8.44 -15.78
CA ARG A 194 13.42 -7.96 -14.43
C ARG A 194 12.05 -7.27 -14.44
N PRO A 195 10.95 -8.02 -14.57
CA PRO A 195 9.63 -7.42 -14.53
C PRO A 195 9.32 -6.91 -13.12
N LEU A 196 9.12 -5.60 -12.99
CA LEU A 196 8.74 -4.93 -11.74
C LEU A 196 7.40 -4.24 -11.94
N PRO A 197 6.54 -4.18 -10.91
CA PRO A 197 5.32 -3.39 -10.92
C PRO A 197 5.56 -1.94 -11.32
N LEU A 198 4.73 -1.42 -12.22
CA LEU A 198 4.71 -0.01 -12.62
C LEU A 198 3.42 0.66 -12.20
N ARG A 199 2.29 -0.02 -12.41
CA ARG A 199 0.97 0.52 -12.11
C ARG A 199 0.00 -0.61 -11.82
N GLU A 200 -0.82 -0.44 -10.78
CA GLU A 200 -2.02 -1.23 -10.57
C GLU A 200 -3.26 -0.36 -10.65
N VAL A 201 -4.31 -0.88 -11.25
CA VAL A 201 -5.65 -0.30 -11.21
C VAL A 201 -6.58 -1.30 -10.55
N VAL A 202 -7.29 -0.86 -9.53
CA VAL A 202 -8.32 -1.63 -8.85
C VAL A 202 -9.66 -0.96 -9.08
N SER A 203 -10.65 -1.73 -9.47
CA SER A 203 -12.01 -1.27 -9.70
C SER A 203 -13.00 -2.16 -8.97
N SER A 204 -14.03 -1.54 -8.43
CA SER A 204 -15.09 -2.24 -7.70
C SER A 204 -16.39 -1.41 -7.68
N SER A 205 -17.52 -1.91 -7.12
CA SER A 205 -18.82 -1.19 -7.11
C SER A 205 -18.83 0.07 -6.23
N SER A 206 -17.95 0.27 -5.26
CA SER A 206 -17.90 1.50 -4.43
C SER A 206 -16.79 2.48 -4.84
N GLY A 207 -16.01 2.21 -5.91
CA GLY A 207 -15.01 3.14 -6.42
C GLY A 207 -13.82 2.51 -7.11
N SER A 208 -12.77 3.28 -7.28
CA SER A 208 -11.56 2.85 -7.97
C SER A 208 -10.30 3.37 -7.28
N GLY A 209 -9.19 2.69 -7.53
CA GLY A 209 -7.87 3.11 -7.07
C GLY A 209 -6.80 2.86 -8.14
N THR A 210 -5.78 3.68 -8.10
CA THR A 210 -4.59 3.48 -8.92
C THR A 210 -3.37 3.60 -8.03
N THR A 211 -2.49 2.60 -8.12
CA THR A 211 -1.19 2.57 -7.48
C THR A 211 -0.11 2.73 -8.54
N TYR A 212 0.81 3.65 -8.33
CA TYR A 212 2.00 3.83 -9.15
C TYR A 212 3.22 3.39 -8.36
N PHE A 213 4.13 2.69 -9.02
CA PHE A 213 5.38 2.19 -8.46
C PHE A 213 6.54 2.79 -9.24
N SER A 214 7.52 3.31 -8.54
CA SER A 214 8.71 3.91 -9.12
C SER A 214 9.91 3.78 -8.22
N LYS A 215 11.08 4.20 -8.67
CA LYS A 215 12.33 4.23 -7.89
C LYS A 215 12.69 2.88 -7.27
N TRP A 216 12.42 1.80 -7.99
CA TRP A 216 12.84 0.46 -7.58
C TRP A 216 14.35 0.36 -7.40
N GLY A 217 14.80 -0.21 -6.29
CA GLY A 217 16.22 -0.38 -5.97
C GLY A 217 16.87 0.83 -5.31
N GLU A 218 16.21 1.99 -5.22
CA GLU A 218 16.75 3.14 -4.50
C GLU A 218 16.76 2.88 -2.98
N SER A 219 17.86 3.26 -2.33
CA SER A 219 17.95 3.14 -0.87
C SER A 219 17.07 4.17 -0.18
N VAL A 220 16.20 3.72 0.71
CA VAL A 220 15.36 4.58 1.54
C VAL A 220 16.06 4.83 2.87
N LYS A 221 16.66 6.03 3.01
CA LYS A 221 17.23 6.50 4.27
C LYS A 221 16.25 7.47 4.93
N ARG A 222 16.03 7.31 6.23
CA ARG A 222 15.13 8.18 7.00
C ARG A 222 15.80 8.63 8.30
N SER A 223 15.77 9.92 8.55
CA SER A 223 16.27 10.51 9.79
C SER A 223 15.15 10.61 10.81
N LYS A 224 15.47 10.33 12.07
CA LYS A 224 14.52 10.53 13.18
C LYS A 224 14.16 12.02 13.29
N PRO A 225 12.92 12.34 13.73
CA PRO A 225 12.58 13.70 14.09
C PRO A 225 13.44 14.23 15.25
N PRO A 226 13.62 15.56 15.39
CA PRO A 226 14.34 16.16 16.52
C PRO A 226 13.77 15.71 17.87
N ALA A 227 14.63 15.50 18.88
CA ALA A 227 14.21 14.97 20.17
C ALA A 227 13.12 15.83 20.84
N GLY A 228 13.23 17.16 20.80
CA GLY A 228 12.22 18.08 21.36
C GLY A 228 10.86 18.05 20.69
N SER A 229 10.75 17.42 19.50
CA SER A 229 9.50 17.25 18.77
C SER A 229 8.84 15.88 18.98
N LEU A 230 9.25 15.13 20.01
CA LEU A 230 8.74 13.79 20.28
C LEU A 230 7.89 13.75 21.55
N ILE A 231 6.88 12.86 21.54
CA ILE A 231 6.13 12.45 22.72
C ILE A 231 6.06 10.91 22.73
N PRO A 232 6.35 10.23 23.86
CA PRO A 232 6.23 8.78 23.93
C PRO A 232 4.80 8.32 23.69
N TYR A 233 4.62 7.20 23.02
CA TYR A 233 3.30 6.59 22.79
C TYR A 233 2.55 6.33 24.10
N THR A 234 3.25 5.81 25.11
CA THR A 234 2.71 5.54 26.46
C THR A 234 2.22 6.77 27.20
N SER A 235 2.70 7.96 26.85
CA SER A 235 2.24 9.23 27.42
C SER A 235 0.93 9.73 26.77
N VAL A 236 0.61 9.24 25.57
CA VAL A 236 -0.58 9.63 24.81
C VAL A 236 -1.71 8.65 25.04
N ILE A 237 -1.44 7.38 24.86
CA ILE A 237 -2.41 6.29 24.99
C ILE A 237 -2.25 5.68 26.38
N LYS A 238 -3.15 6.02 27.25
CA LYS A 238 -3.30 5.32 28.54
C LYS A 238 -4.10 4.05 28.25
N GLY A 239 -3.48 2.89 28.46
CA GLY A 239 -4.06 1.56 28.25
C GLY A 239 -5.34 1.31 29.05
#